data_7ebf12c40a12712484deabc26ea9c2a5
#
_entry.id   7ebf12c40a12712484deabc26ea9c2a5
#
_cell.length_a   1.000
_cell.length_b   1.000
_cell.length_c   1.000
_cell.angle_alpha   90.00
_cell.angle_beta   90.00
_cell.angle_gamma   90.00
#
_symmetry.space_group_name_H-M   'P 1'
#
loop_
_entity.id
_entity.type
_entity.pdbx_description
1 polymer ?
#
loop_
_entity_poly.entity_id
_entity_poly.type
_entity_poly.pdbx_seq_one_letter_code
_entity_poly.pdbx_strand_id
1 'polypeptide(L)'
;EFSKFKMMSPTSAEASVIRSYLECLIDVPWKKRGKVKSDIKLALDTLNDDHYGLEEVKDRILEYLAVQKRVKNLKAPVLCLVGPPGVGKTSLGESIARATNRKFIRMSLGGVRDEAEIRGHRRTYIGSMPGKIIQKLTKVGVKNPLFLLDEVDKIGMDHRGDPASALLEVLDPEQNTSFSDHYLEVDYDLSEVMFVCTANSLNIPGPLLDRMEIIRIPGYIEDEKLEIAQNYLLPKQLERNGLDAVSYTHLRAHETTP
;
A
#
# COMPACT_ATOMS: atom_id res chain seq x y z
N GLU A 1 7.68 27.17 16.37
CA GLU A 1 6.60 26.52 17.13
C GLU A 1 7.04 26.06 18.52
N PHE A 2 8.16 25.35 18.68
CA PHE A 2 8.61 24.86 19.99
C PHE A 2 8.87 26.02 21.02
N SER A 3 9.45 27.12 20.57
CA SER A 3 9.65 28.30 21.42
C SER A 3 8.31 28.95 21.79
N LYS A 4 7.35 28.99 20.87
CA LYS A 4 6.00 29.47 21.10
C LYS A 4 5.28 28.58 22.12
N PHE A 5 5.36 27.26 21.98
CA PHE A 5 4.78 26.30 22.91
C PHE A 5 5.29 26.45 24.35
N LYS A 6 6.60 26.73 24.55
CA LYS A 6 7.18 26.95 25.89
C LYS A 6 6.65 28.17 26.62
N MET A 7 6.16 29.18 25.89
CA MET A 7 5.64 30.44 26.46
C MET A 7 4.15 30.39 26.73
N MET A 8 3.45 29.33 26.30
CA MET A 8 2.01 29.22 26.42
C MET A 8 1.58 28.58 27.74
N SER A 9 0.37 28.91 28.18
CA SER A 9 -0.27 28.19 29.29
C SER A 9 -0.57 26.75 28.84
N PRO A 10 -0.16 25.74 29.64
CA PRO A 10 -0.41 24.32 29.29
C PRO A 10 -1.88 23.93 29.09
N THR A 11 -2.79 24.72 29.65
CA THR A 11 -4.24 24.49 29.62
C THR A 11 -4.95 25.22 28.48
N SER A 12 -4.21 25.95 27.63
CA SER A 12 -4.83 26.66 26.50
C SER A 12 -5.16 25.69 25.35
N ALA A 13 -6.25 25.93 24.66
CA ALA A 13 -6.62 25.14 23.45
C ALA A 13 -5.54 25.23 22.37
N GLU A 14 -4.89 26.37 22.21
CA GLU A 14 -3.80 26.58 21.26
C GLU A 14 -2.56 25.75 21.63
N ALA A 15 -2.23 25.62 22.91
CA ALA A 15 -1.13 24.77 23.37
C ALA A 15 -1.40 23.29 23.04
N SER A 16 -2.66 22.81 23.13
CA SER A 16 -3.04 21.46 22.74
C SER A 16 -2.84 21.20 21.24
N VAL A 17 -3.22 22.15 20.39
CA VAL A 17 -3.02 22.05 18.93
C VAL A 17 -1.53 21.99 18.59
N ILE A 18 -0.71 22.89 19.17
CA ILE A 18 0.74 22.89 18.92
C ILE A 18 1.39 21.62 19.46
N ARG A 19 0.95 21.09 20.60
CA ARG A 19 1.44 19.82 21.14
C ARG A 19 1.20 18.68 20.16
N SER A 20 -0.05 18.50 19.69
CA SER A 20 -0.40 17.44 18.72
C SER A 20 0.41 17.55 17.43
N TYR A 21 0.67 18.76 16.97
CA TYR A 21 1.52 19.01 15.82
C TYR A 21 2.98 18.59 16.06
N LEU A 22 3.56 18.97 17.19
CA LEU A 22 4.93 18.62 17.55
C LEU A 22 5.09 17.10 17.73
N GLU A 23 4.13 16.45 18.39
CA GLU A 23 4.08 15.00 18.52
C GLU A 23 4.06 14.33 17.15
N CYS A 24 3.18 14.78 16.25
CA CYS A 24 3.13 14.28 14.87
C CYS A 24 4.47 14.43 14.14
N LEU A 25 5.11 15.61 14.24
CA LEU A 25 6.44 15.85 13.63
C LEU A 25 7.53 14.92 14.16
N ILE A 26 7.49 14.58 15.45
CA ILE A 26 8.48 13.70 16.08
C ILE A 26 8.24 12.24 15.67
N ASP A 27 6.99 11.83 15.56
CA ASP A 27 6.59 10.45 15.28
C ASP A 27 6.78 10.05 13.80
N VAL A 28 6.79 11.02 12.87
CA VAL A 28 7.05 10.76 11.46
C VAL A 28 8.44 10.15 11.26
N PRO A 29 8.56 9.05 10.49
CA PRO A 29 9.84 8.34 10.33
C PRO A 29 10.77 9.04 9.31
N TRP A 30 11.33 10.18 9.64
CA TRP A 30 12.21 10.98 8.77
C TRP A 30 13.43 10.23 8.26
N LYS A 31 14.08 9.42 9.11
CA LYS A 31 15.37 8.76 8.80
C LYS A 31 15.36 7.26 9.04
N LYS A 32 14.36 6.73 9.73
CA LYS A 32 14.33 5.32 10.14
C LYS A 32 13.95 4.43 8.96
N ARG A 33 14.88 3.57 8.55
CA ARG A 33 14.70 2.63 7.43
C ARG A 33 14.58 1.20 7.90
N GLY A 34 13.70 0.42 7.25
CA GLY A 34 13.68 -1.04 7.34
C GLY A 34 14.83 -1.64 6.50
N LYS A 35 15.31 -2.82 6.90
CA LYS A 35 16.29 -3.57 6.10
C LYS A 35 15.61 -4.18 4.89
N VAL A 36 15.96 -3.74 3.69
CA VAL A 36 15.43 -4.27 2.43
C VAL A 36 16.29 -5.42 1.95
N LYS A 37 15.68 -6.49 1.48
CA LYS A 37 16.34 -7.59 0.77
C LYS A 37 16.06 -7.45 -0.73
N SER A 38 17.06 -7.73 -1.55
CA SER A 38 16.97 -7.66 -3.01
C SER A 38 17.42 -8.98 -3.63
N ASP A 39 16.97 -10.09 -3.05
CA ASP A 39 17.25 -11.44 -3.55
C ASP A 39 16.09 -11.90 -4.44
N ILE A 40 16.36 -12.00 -5.76
CA ILE A 40 15.36 -12.37 -6.77
C ILE A 40 14.91 -13.83 -6.62
N LYS A 41 15.83 -14.74 -6.19
CA LYS A 41 15.45 -16.14 -5.96
C LYS A 41 14.48 -16.25 -4.78
N LEU A 42 14.81 -15.61 -3.67
CA LEU A 42 13.92 -15.57 -2.51
C LEU A 42 12.57 -14.94 -2.86
N ALA A 43 12.57 -13.93 -3.75
CA ALA A 43 11.33 -13.32 -4.21
C ALA A 43 10.48 -14.29 -5.03
N LEU A 44 11.08 -15.04 -5.94
CA LEU A 44 10.41 -16.09 -6.71
C LEU A 44 9.83 -17.18 -5.80
N ASP A 45 10.64 -17.71 -4.88
CA ASP A 45 10.20 -18.72 -3.92
C ASP A 45 9.00 -18.24 -3.10
N THR A 46 9.08 -17.01 -2.56
CA THR A 46 7.98 -16.40 -1.79
C THR A 46 6.70 -16.24 -2.63
N LEU A 47 6.82 -15.84 -3.90
CA LEU A 47 5.65 -15.69 -4.78
C LEU A 47 5.04 -17.05 -5.15
N ASN A 48 5.85 -18.09 -5.31
CA ASN A 48 5.39 -19.44 -5.61
C ASN A 48 4.70 -20.09 -4.40
N ASP A 49 5.26 -19.89 -3.20
CA ASP A 49 4.68 -20.41 -1.96
C ASP A 49 3.31 -19.79 -1.65
N ASP A 50 3.08 -18.55 -2.07
CA ASP A 50 1.87 -17.80 -1.73
C ASP A 50 0.79 -17.86 -2.81
N HIS A 51 1.17 -18.07 -4.07
CA HIS A 51 0.26 -17.92 -5.21
C HIS A 51 0.41 -19.06 -6.21
N TYR A 52 -0.71 -19.70 -6.51
CA TYR A 52 -0.80 -20.72 -7.55
C TYR A 52 -0.77 -20.08 -8.94
N GLY A 53 -0.05 -20.69 -9.88
CA GLY A 53 0.02 -20.23 -11.27
C GLY A 53 0.53 -18.78 -11.41
N LEU A 54 -0.08 -18.03 -12.33
CA LEU A 54 0.25 -16.61 -12.59
C LEU A 54 1.71 -16.39 -13.01
N GLU A 55 2.30 -17.33 -13.77
CA GLU A 55 3.74 -17.30 -14.10
C GLU A 55 4.15 -15.98 -14.79
N GLU A 56 3.37 -15.51 -15.79
CA GLU A 56 3.63 -14.25 -16.48
C GLU A 56 3.59 -13.04 -15.54
N VAL A 57 2.66 -13.05 -14.56
CA VAL A 57 2.53 -11.99 -13.56
C VAL A 57 3.72 -11.99 -12.61
N LYS A 58 4.15 -13.17 -12.16
CA LYS A 58 5.33 -13.35 -11.31
C LYS A 58 6.59 -12.89 -12.01
N ASP A 59 6.79 -13.31 -13.27
CA ASP A 59 7.94 -12.91 -14.07
C ASP A 59 8.02 -11.40 -14.22
N ARG A 60 6.92 -10.72 -14.51
CA ARG A 60 6.85 -9.26 -14.59
C ARG A 60 7.18 -8.58 -13.27
N ILE A 61 6.69 -9.12 -12.17
CA ILE A 61 7.03 -8.61 -10.82
C ILE A 61 8.54 -8.78 -10.56
N LEU A 62 9.12 -9.92 -10.92
CA LEU A 62 10.55 -10.17 -10.73
C LEU A 62 11.41 -9.27 -11.62
N GLU A 63 11.02 -9.05 -12.87
CA GLU A 63 11.67 -8.09 -13.76
C GLU A 63 11.69 -6.69 -13.13
N TYR A 64 10.54 -6.23 -12.64
CA TYR A 64 10.42 -4.95 -11.95
C TYR A 64 11.35 -4.85 -10.74
N LEU A 65 11.37 -5.88 -9.88
CA LEU A 65 12.26 -5.93 -8.72
C LEU A 65 13.75 -5.98 -9.11
N ALA A 66 14.09 -6.68 -10.20
CA ALA A 66 15.45 -6.75 -10.72
C ALA A 66 15.95 -5.40 -11.24
N VAL A 67 15.08 -4.65 -11.92
CA VAL A 67 15.37 -3.29 -12.38
C VAL A 67 15.57 -2.36 -11.18
N GLN A 68 14.69 -2.41 -10.18
CA GLN A 68 14.86 -1.62 -8.95
C GLN A 68 16.16 -1.91 -8.20
N LYS A 69 16.65 -3.14 -8.24
CA LYS A 69 17.93 -3.52 -7.63
C LYS A 69 19.13 -2.84 -8.32
N ARG A 70 19.07 -2.67 -9.65
CA ARG A 70 20.19 -2.15 -10.45
C ARG A 70 20.34 -0.63 -10.37
N VAL A 71 19.25 0.09 -10.23
CA VAL A 71 19.23 1.55 -10.33
C VAL A 71 18.78 2.15 -9.00
N LYS A 72 19.72 2.80 -8.31
CA LYS A 72 19.48 3.37 -6.97
C LYS A 72 18.50 4.56 -6.95
N ASN A 73 18.32 5.25 -8.07
CA ASN A 73 17.42 6.40 -8.23
C ASN A 73 16.54 6.18 -9.46
N LEU A 74 15.72 5.16 -9.44
CA LEU A 74 14.87 4.85 -10.57
C LEU A 74 13.66 5.76 -10.56
N LYS A 75 13.53 6.54 -11.62
CA LYS A 75 12.23 7.10 -12.05
C LYS A 75 11.39 5.95 -12.67
N ALA A 76 11.23 4.86 -11.94
CA ALA A 76 10.46 3.72 -12.43
C ALA A 76 8.96 4.01 -12.33
N PRO A 77 8.17 3.58 -13.30
CA PRO A 77 6.72 3.63 -13.20
C PRO A 77 6.26 2.81 -11.97
N VAL A 78 5.12 3.18 -11.42
CA VAL A 78 4.53 2.49 -10.27
C VAL A 78 3.86 1.20 -10.75
N LEU A 79 4.12 0.09 -10.09
CA LEU A 79 3.48 -1.19 -10.43
C LEU A 79 1.98 -1.12 -10.15
N CYS A 80 1.15 -1.43 -11.16
CA CYS A 80 -0.30 -1.49 -11.03
C CYS A 80 -0.85 -2.86 -11.44
N LEU A 81 -1.44 -3.56 -10.46
CA LEU A 81 -2.06 -4.87 -10.64
C LEU A 81 -3.53 -4.70 -11.02
N VAL A 82 -3.88 -5.03 -12.26
CA VAL A 82 -5.25 -4.86 -12.79
C VAL A 82 -5.89 -6.22 -13.07
N GLY A 83 -7.09 -6.44 -12.55
CA GLY A 83 -7.81 -7.69 -12.79
C GLY A 83 -9.12 -7.77 -12.03
N PRO A 84 -9.94 -8.80 -12.26
CA PRO A 84 -11.24 -8.94 -11.61
C PRO A 84 -11.12 -9.01 -10.07
N PRO A 85 -12.20 -8.75 -9.34
CA PRO A 85 -12.18 -8.91 -7.89
C PRO A 85 -11.92 -10.38 -7.50
N GLY A 86 -11.25 -10.59 -6.37
CA GLY A 86 -11.01 -11.92 -5.84
C GLY A 86 -9.81 -12.69 -6.41
N VAL A 87 -9.05 -12.13 -7.38
CA VAL A 87 -7.87 -12.81 -7.96
C VAL A 87 -6.60 -12.68 -7.11
N GLY A 88 -6.66 -12.10 -5.93
CA GLY A 88 -5.51 -12.03 -5.03
C GLY A 88 -4.57 -10.83 -5.22
N LYS A 89 -5.01 -9.73 -5.85
CA LYS A 89 -4.19 -8.52 -6.04
C LYS A 89 -3.55 -7.99 -4.75
N THR A 90 -4.34 -7.91 -3.69
CA THR A 90 -3.86 -7.41 -2.38
C THR A 90 -2.85 -8.36 -1.75
N SER A 91 -3.09 -9.69 -1.84
CA SER A 91 -2.15 -10.70 -1.33
C SER A 91 -0.85 -10.74 -2.14
N LEU A 92 -0.88 -10.48 -3.45
CA LEU A 92 0.34 -10.29 -4.25
C LEU A 92 1.17 -9.11 -3.73
N GLY A 93 0.53 -7.98 -3.40
CA GLY A 93 1.22 -6.85 -2.78
C GLY A 93 1.85 -7.20 -1.43
N GLU A 94 1.18 -8.00 -0.60
CA GLU A 94 1.74 -8.50 0.67
C GLU A 94 2.95 -9.42 0.43
N SER A 95 2.88 -10.28 -0.58
CA SER A 95 3.97 -11.20 -0.92
C SER A 95 5.18 -10.46 -1.48
N ILE A 96 4.99 -9.41 -2.29
CA ILE A 96 6.07 -8.53 -2.73
C ILE A 96 6.73 -7.84 -1.53
N ALA A 97 5.95 -7.37 -0.55
CA ALA A 97 6.49 -6.74 0.66
C ALA A 97 7.33 -7.74 1.46
N ARG A 98 6.87 -8.98 1.62
CA ARG A 98 7.59 -10.08 2.29
C ARG A 98 8.88 -10.44 1.55
N ALA A 99 8.80 -10.64 0.24
CA ALA A 99 9.92 -10.95 -0.63
C ALA A 99 11.04 -9.91 -0.55
N THR A 100 10.67 -8.63 -0.46
CA THR A 100 11.60 -7.51 -0.33
C THR A 100 11.95 -7.15 1.12
N ASN A 101 11.38 -7.87 2.10
CA ASN A 101 11.48 -7.56 3.53
C ASN A 101 11.11 -6.11 3.89
N ARG A 102 10.15 -5.54 3.16
CA ARG A 102 9.57 -4.23 3.46
C ARG A 102 8.38 -4.37 4.41
N LYS A 103 8.18 -3.39 5.26
CA LYS A 103 6.94 -3.29 6.02
C LYS A 103 5.78 -3.01 5.06
N PHE A 104 4.65 -3.67 5.26
CA PHE A 104 3.47 -3.55 4.41
C PHE A 104 2.47 -2.53 4.98
N ILE A 105 1.99 -1.66 4.10
CA ILE A 105 0.92 -0.70 4.38
C ILE A 105 -0.14 -0.85 3.30
N ARG A 106 -1.40 -0.82 3.69
CA ARG A 106 -2.54 -0.79 2.75
C ARG A 106 -3.38 0.46 3.00
N MET A 107 -3.76 1.12 1.91
CA MET A 107 -4.72 2.22 1.90
C MET A 107 -5.71 2.00 0.75
N SER A 108 -7.00 1.91 1.07
CA SER A 108 -8.04 1.91 0.03
C SER A 108 -8.29 3.34 -0.45
N LEU A 109 -8.33 3.51 -1.76
CA LEU A 109 -8.68 4.75 -2.44
C LEU A 109 -10.14 4.75 -2.90
N GLY A 110 -10.81 3.59 -2.82
CA GLY A 110 -12.23 3.47 -3.10
C GLY A 110 -13.05 4.33 -2.14
N GLY A 111 -13.72 5.35 -2.70
CA GLY A 111 -14.52 6.29 -1.91
C GLY A 111 -13.78 7.55 -1.43
N VAL A 112 -12.49 7.68 -1.67
CA VAL A 112 -11.75 8.94 -1.46
C VAL A 112 -12.23 9.96 -2.48
N ARG A 113 -12.72 11.10 -1.99
CA ARG A 113 -13.26 12.20 -2.81
C ARG A 113 -12.62 13.54 -2.50
N ASP A 114 -11.99 13.66 -1.34
CA ASP A 114 -11.38 14.89 -0.85
C ASP A 114 -9.85 14.75 -0.93
N GLU A 115 -9.20 15.72 -1.58
CA GLU A 115 -7.75 15.83 -1.64
C GLU A 115 -7.12 15.88 -0.22
N ALA A 116 -7.83 16.48 0.72
CA ALA A 116 -7.37 16.58 2.11
C ALA A 116 -7.22 15.20 2.80
N GLU A 117 -7.89 14.14 2.32
CA GLU A 117 -7.63 12.79 2.82
C GLU A 117 -6.21 12.31 2.49
N ILE A 118 -5.63 12.77 1.38
CA ILE A 118 -4.27 12.42 0.94
C ILE A 118 -3.24 13.37 1.54
N ARG A 119 -3.47 14.69 1.41
CA ARG A 119 -2.54 15.76 1.78
C ARG A 119 -2.76 16.34 3.18
N GLY A 120 -3.82 15.93 3.90
CA GLY A 120 -4.15 16.50 5.20
C GLY A 120 -4.86 17.85 5.14
N HIS A 121 -5.32 18.29 6.31
CA HIS A 121 -5.99 19.59 6.49
C HIS A 121 -5.02 20.62 7.04
N ARG A 122 -5.16 21.87 6.63
CA ARG A 122 -4.35 22.96 7.19
C ARG A 122 -4.57 23.08 8.72
N ARG A 123 -3.49 23.30 9.47
CA ARG A 123 -3.49 23.39 10.95
C ARG A 123 -4.40 24.43 11.57
N THR A 124 -4.84 25.40 10.78
CA THR A 124 -5.73 26.48 11.25
C THR A 124 -7.13 26.01 11.64
N TYR A 125 -7.52 24.78 11.23
CA TYR A 125 -8.83 24.23 11.55
C TYR A 125 -8.77 23.35 12.80
N ILE A 126 -9.75 23.50 13.69
CA ILE A 126 -9.91 22.62 14.87
C ILE A 126 -10.20 21.20 14.38
N GLY A 127 -9.44 20.23 14.90
CA GLY A 127 -9.54 18.83 14.47
C GLY A 127 -8.76 18.50 13.19
N SER A 128 -7.88 19.43 12.72
CA SER A 128 -7.00 19.15 11.60
C SER A 128 -6.07 17.96 11.87
N MET A 129 -5.83 17.16 10.84
CA MET A 129 -4.98 15.97 10.89
C MET A 129 -4.11 15.89 9.65
N PRO A 130 -2.93 15.24 9.73
CA PRO A 130 -2.13 14.95 8.56
C PRO A 130 -2.88 14.03 7.59
N GLY A 131 -2.47 14.02 6.33
CA GLY A 131 -3.03 13.14 5.31
C GLY A 131 -2.81 11.66 5.64
N LYS A 132 -3.66 10.80 5.08
CA LYS A 132 -3.62 9.35 5.31
C LYS A 132 -2.25 8.73 4.98
N ILE A 133 -1.49 9.29 4.03
CA ILE A 133 -0.16 8.82 3.68
C ILE A 133 0.79 8.99 4.87
N ILE A 134 0.87 10.19 5.42
CA ILE A 134 1.72 10.48 6.57
C ILE A 134 1.28 9.70 7.81
N GLN A 135 -0.03 9.65 8.09
CA GLN A 135 -0.56 8.86 9.21
C GLN A 135 -0.15 7.39 9.15
N LYS A 136 -0.24 6.78 7.95
CA LYS A 136 0.12 5.38 7.73
C LYS A 136 1.64 5.16 7.85
N LEU A 137 2.47 6.07 7.35
CA LEU A 137 3.93 6.04 7.50
C LEU A 137 4.34 6.15 8.97
N THR A 138 3.73 7.07 9.71
CA THR A 138 3.94 7.21 11.16
C THR A 138 3.62 5.91 11.90
N LYS A 139 2.46 5.32 11.59
CA LYS A 139 2.04 4.06 12.22
C LYS A 139 3.01 2.90 11.97
N VAL A 140 3.58 2.78 10.78
CA VAL A 140 4.53 1.71 10.43
C VAL A 140 5.94 1.99 10.94
N GLY A 141 6.28 3.27 11.16
CA GLY A 141 7.52 3.72 11.78
C GLY A 141 8.78 3.52 10.95
N VAL A 142 8.67 3.37 9.63
CA VAL A 142 9.81 3.30 8.69
C VAL A 142 9.54 4.13 7.44
N LYS A 143 10.62 4.69 6.87
CA LYS A 143 10.58 5.56 5.69
C LYS A 143 10.39 4.80 4.37
N ASN A 144 10.76 3.52 4.31
CA ASN A 144 10.85 2.72 3.09
C ASN A 144 9.94 1.49 3.08
N PRO A 145 8.65 1.61 3.45
CA PRO A 145 7.70 0.49 3.37
C PRO A 145 7.31 0.18 1.92
N LEU A 146 6.58 -0.92 1.73
CA LEU A 146 5.73 -1.10 0.56
C LEU A 146 4.34 -0.54 0.88
N PHE A 147 3.87 0.38 0.06
CA PHE A 147 2.59 1.06 0.23
C PHE A 147 1.63 0.64 -0.88
N LEU A 148 0.65 -0.19 -0.54
CA LEU A 148 -0.39 -0.64 -1.45
C LEU A 148 -1.55 0.36 -1.48
N LEU A 149 -1.77 0.95 -2.64
CA LEU A 149 -2.90 1.81 -2.96
C LEU A 149 -3.98 0.97 -3.65
N ASP A 150 -5.01 0.60 -2.91
CA ASP A 150 -6.03 -0.33 -3.36
C ASP A 150 -7.22 0.41 -4.00
N GLU A 151 -7.76 -0.15 -5.08
CA GLU A 151 -8.91 0.37 -5.81
C GLU A 151 -8.70 1.78 -6.41
N VAL A 152 -7.56 2.01 -7.08
CA VAL A 152 -7.24 3.30 -7.72
C VAL A 152 -8.23 3.69 -8.82
N ASP A 153 -8.91 2.72 -9.43
CA ASP A 153 -9.96 2.93 -10.43
C ASP A 153 -11.28 3.45 -9.85
N LYS A 154 -11.40 3.50 -8.52
CA LYS A 154 -12.60 4.00 -7.81
C LYS A 154 -12.40 5.38 -7.18
N ILE A 155 -11.34 6.07 -7.52
CA ILE A 155 -11.13 7.46 -7.09
C ILE A 155 -12.20 8.32 -7.72
N GLY A 156 -12.97 9.03 -6.89
CA GLY A 156 -13.99 9.96 -7.33
C GLY A 156 -13.43 11.37 -7.43
N MET A 157 -13.95 12.15 -8.39
CA MET A 157 -13.81 13.61 -8.38
C MET A 157 -15.04 14.21 -7.69
N ASP A 158 -14.83 15.18 -6.81
CA ASP A 158 -15.90 15.94 -6.15
C ASP A 158 -15.54 17.44 -6.18
N HIS A 159 -16.50 18.30 -5.87
CA HIS A 159 -16.30 19.75 -5.76
C HIS A 159 -15.30 20.17 -4.67
N ARG A 160 -14.82 19.24 -3.84
CA ARG A 160 -13.90 19.45 -2.71
C ARG A 160 -12.43 19.30 -3.05
N GLY A 161 -12.08 19.01 -4.29
CA GLY A 161 -10.71 18.83 -4.72
C GLY A 161 -10.53 17.68 -5.70
N ASP A 162 -9.32 17.51 -6.18
CA ASP A 162 -8.91 16.43 -7.10
C ASP A 162 -7.92 15.48 -6.41
N PRO A 163 -8.41 14.39 -5.81
CA PRO A 163 -7.53 13.39 -5.20
C PRO A 163 -6.56 12.77 -6.19
N ALA A 164 -6.89 12.73 -7.49
CA ALA A 164 -6.00 12.21 -8.52
C ALA A 164 -4.76 13.10 -8.70
N SER A 165 -4.92 14.42 -8.64
CA SER A 165 -3.79 15.36 -8.65
C SER A 165 -2.89 15.18 -7.43
N ALA A 166 -3.47 14.99 -6.23
CA ALA A 166 -2.68 14.71 -5.03
C ALA A 166 -1.88 13.40 -5.15
N LEU A 167 -2.49 12.37 -5.76
CA LEU A 167 -1.79 11.10 -6.01
C LEU A 167 -0.70 11.23 -7.06
N LEU A 168 -0.85 12.09 -8.06
CA LEU A 168 0.23 12.34 -9.03
C LEU A 168 1.50 12.82 -8.32
N GLU A 169 1.39 13.75 -7.38
CA GLU A 169 2.55 14.21 -6.60
C GLU A 169 3.19 13.07 -5.79
N VAL A 170 2.38 12.16 -5.26
CA VAL A 170 2.86 11.00 -4.49
C VAL A 170 3.55 9.96 -5.38
N LEU A 171 3.00 9.70 -6.56
CA LEU A 171 3.44 8.62 -7.45
C LEU A 171 4.48 9.08 -8.48
N ASP A 172 4.60 10.38 -8.74
CA ASP A 172 5.59 10.90 -9.67
C ASP A 172 6.97 10.95 -9.02
N PRO A 173 7.95 10.20 -9.52
CA PRO A 173 9.32 10.21 -8.98
C PRO A 173 10.02 11.57 -9.04
N GLU A 174 9.53 12.51 -9.86
CA GLU A 174 10.08 13.87 -9.95
C GLU A 174 9.57 14.78 -8.84
N GLN A 175 8.38 14.50 -8.32
CA GLN A 175 7.69 15.32 -7.33
C GLN A 175 7.70 14.71 -5.93
N ASN A 176 7.74 13.37 -5.81
CA ASN A 176 7.57 12.66 -4.54
C ASN A 176 8.72 12.86 -3.53
N THR A 177 9.84 13.42 -3.95
CA THR A 177 10.95 13.80 -3.06
C THR A 177 10.61 14.99 -2.16
N SER A 178 9.63 15.80 -2.55
CA SER A 178 9.17 17.01 -1.86
C SER A 178 7.65 16.98 -1.66
N PHE A 179 7.10 15.84 -1.25
CA PHE A 179 5.67 15.72 -0.96
C PHE A 179 5.26 16.65 0.17
N SER A 180 4.32 17.55 -0.10
CA SER A 180 3.86 18.55 0.85
C SER A 180 2.52 18.16 1.46
N ASP A 181 2.55 17.77 2.74
CA ASP A 181 1.34 17.58 3.55
C ASP A 181 0.92 18.91 4.17
N HIS A 182 -0.35 19.28 4.02
CA HIS A 182 -0.87 20.57 4.47
C HIS A 182 -0.89 20.74 6.00
N TYR A 183 -0.88 19.62 6.74
CA TYR A 183 -0.81 19.66 8.20
C TYR A 183 0.64 19.80 8.67
N LEU A 184 1.56 19.04 8.06
CA LEU A 184 2.98 19.10 8.44
C LEU A 184 3.64 20.41 8.03
N GLU A 185 3.25 20.99 6.89
CA GLU A 185 3.86 22.19 6.28
C GLU A 185 5.41 22.07 6.12
N VAL A 186 5.89 20.84 6.03
CA VAL A 186 7.28 20.47 5.80
C VAL A 186 7.32 19.36 4.77
N ASP A 187 8.17 19.49 3.76
CA ASP A 187 8.31 18.50 2.72
C ASP A 187 8.78 17.15 3.27
N TYR A 188 8.14 16.08 2.83
CA TYR A 188 8.50 14.72 3.17
C TYR A 188 8.94 13.95 1.92
N ASP A 189 10.10 13.33 1.99
CA ASP A 189 10.66 12.55 0.88
C ASP A 189 10.06 11.14 0.85
N LEU A 190 9.21 10.88 -0.14
CA LEU A 190 8.56 9.59 -0.42
C LEU A 190 9.35 8.70 -1.40
N SER A 191 10.50 9.13 -1.90
CA SER A 191 11.26 8.40 -2.95
C SER A 191 11.70 6.99 -2.57
N GLU A 192 11.79 6.69 -1.27
CA GLU A 192 12.17 5.36 -0.77
C GLU A 192 10.96 4.43 -0.54
N VAL A 193 9.75 4.96 -0.62
CA VAL A 193 8.52 4.18 -0.52
C VAL A 193 8.31 3.40 -1.82
N MET A 194 8.06 2.12 -1.71
CA MET A 194 7.66 1.30 -2.87
C MET A 194 6.14 1.35 -2.99
N PHE A 195 5.63 2.12 -3.94
CA PHE A 195 4.21 2.16 -4.23
C PHE A 195 3.81 1.01 -5.15
N VAL A 196 2.69 0.37 -4.83
CA VAL A 196 2.01 -0.63 -5.66
C VAL A 196 0.53 -0.26 -5.70
N CYS A 197 -0.05 -0.21 -6.88
CA CYS A 197 -1.47 0.08 -7.06
C CYS A 197 -2.24 -1.19 -7.40
N THR A 198 -3.53 -1.23 -7.04
CA THR A 198 -4.45 -2.24 -7.54
C THR A 198 -5.67 -1.58 -8.16
N ALA A 199 -6.23 -2.20 -9.20
CA ALA A 199 -7.44 -1.77 -9.86
C ALA A 199 -8.27 -2.98 -10.32
N ASN A 200 -9.59 -2.81 -10.44
CA ASN A 200 -10.44 -3.83 -11.05
C ASN A 200 -10.62 -3.59 -12.54
N SER A 201 -10.46 -2.36 -12.98
CA SER A 201 -10.59 -1.93 -14.37
C SER A 201 -9.52 -0.91 -14.73
N LEU A 202 -9.37 -0.62 -16.01
CA LEU A 202 -8.48 0.43 -16.52
C LEU A 202 -9.13 1.83 -16.51
N ASN A 203 -10.24 2.00 -15.80
CA ASN A 203 -10.88 3.30 -15.64
C ASN A 203 -10.13 4.15 -14.61
N ILE A 204 -8.87 4.41 -14.90
CA ILE A 204 -7.94 5.21 -14.08
C ILE A 204 -7.74 6.54 -14.79
N PRO A 205 -7.66 7.67 -14.08
CA PRO A 205 -7.33 8.95 -14.70
C PRO A 205 -6.05 8.87 -15.55
N GLY A 206 -6.11 9.39 -16.80
CA GLY A 206 -5.01 9.27 -17.77
C GLY A 206 -3.63 9.66 -17.22
N PRO A 207 -3.48 10.82 -16.56
CA PRO A 207 -2.19 11.24 -16.00
C PRO A 207 -1.61 10.24 -14.97
N LEU A 208 -2.45 9.55 -14.21
CA LEU A 208 -2.01 8.50 -13.28
C LEU A 208 -1.61 7.23 -14.05
N LEU A 209 -2.39 6.88 -15.08
CA LEU A 209 -2.12 5.71 -15.91
C LEU A 209 -0.75 5.79 -16.60
N ASP A 210 -0.35 6.98 -17.07
CA ASP A 210 0.94 7.25 -17.69
C ASP A 210 2.14 7.04 -16.75
N ARG A 211 1.91 7.02 -15.44
CA ARG A 211 2.92 6.75 -14.40
C ARG A 211 2.95 5.31 -13.93
N MET A 212 2.10 4.45 -14.51
CA MET A 212 1.91 3.08 -14.04
C MET A 212 2.40 2.05 -15.05
N GLU A 213 3.10 1.04 -14.54
CA GLU A 213 3.36 -0.20 -15.26
C GLU A 213 2.20 -1.17 -14.98
N ILE A 214 1.40 -1.46 -16.01
CA ILE A 214 0.20 -2.28 -15.88
C ILE A 214 0.55 -3.76 -16.01
N ILE A 215 0.30 -4.52 -14.94
CA ILE A 215 0.29 -5.98 -14.96
C ILE A 215 -1.16 -6.47 -14.90
N ARG A 216 -1.61 -7.12 -15.96
CA ARG A 216 -2.95 -7.69 -16.02
C ARG A 216 -2.96 -9.07 -15.39
N ILE A 217 -3.83 -9.24 -14.41
CA ILE A 217 -4.07 -10.51 -13.74
C ILE A 217 -5.34 -11.11 -14.33
N PRO A 218 -5.25 -12.25 -15.03
CA PRO A 218 -6.43 -12.91 -15.55
C PRO A 218 -7.30 -13.46 -14.42
N GLY A 219 -8.56 -13.73 -14.73
CA GLY A 219 -9.41 -14.53 -13.84
C GLY A 219 -8.97 -15.99 -13.85
N TYR A 220 -9.19 -16.69 -12.76
CA TYR A 220 -8.91 -18.13 -12.67
C TYR A 220 -10.00 -18.96 -13.32
N ILE A 221 -9.62 -20.04 -14.00
CA ILE A 221 -10.54 -21.08 -14.43
C ILE A 221 -10.99 -21.94 -13.24
N GLU A 222 -11.96 -22.83 -13.45
CA GLU A 222 -12.59 -23.57 -12.36
C GLU A 222 -11.61 -24.53 -11.65
N ASP A 223 -10.77 -25.22 -12.41
CA ASP A 223 -9.75 -26.11 -11.87
C ASP A 223 -8.70 -25.37 -11.03
N GLU A 224 -8.26 -24.20 -11.50
CA GLU A 224 -7.34 -23.34 -10.75
C GLU A 224 -7.96 -22.83 -9.44
N LYS A 225 -9.25 -22.49 -9.45
CA LYS A 225 -9.97 -22.09 -8.23
C LYS A 225 -10.03 -23.22 -7.20
N LEU A 226 -10.22 -24.46 -7.67
CA LEU A 226 -10.24 -25.63 -6.80
C LEU A 226 -8.86 -25.87 -6.16
N GLU A 227 -7.79 -25.81 -6.95
CA GLU A 227 -6.42 -25.91 -6.45
C GLU A 227 -6.07 -24.81 -5.46
N ILE A 228 -6.44 -23.55 -5.76
CA ILE A 228 -6.24 -22.41 -4.86
C ILE A 228 -7.01 -22.63 -3.56
N ALA A 229 -8.26 -23.10 -3.64
CA ALA A 229 -9.08 -23.33 -2.47
C ALA A 229 -8.45 -24.42 -1.57
N GLN A 230 -8.00 -25.52 -2.14
CA GLN A 230 -7.47 -26.66 -1.39
C GLN A 230 -6.08 -26.37 -0.81
N ASN A 231 -5.17 -25.79 -1.60
CA ASN A 231 -3.76 -25.68 -1.24
C ASN A 231 -3.42 -24.39 -0.46
N TYR A 232 -4.22 -23.31 -0.64
CA TYR A 232 -3.92 -22.01 -0.05
C TYR A 232 -5.01 -21.47 0.88
N LEU A 233 -6.29 -21.52 0.48
CA LEU A 233 -7.33 -20.89 1.28
C LEU A 233 -7.74 -21.75 2.47
N LEU A 234 -7.91 -23.04 2.26
CA LEU A 234 -8.39 -23.95 3.29
C LEU A 234 -7.37 -24.11 4.43
N PRO A 235 -6.05 -24.35 4.19
CA PRO A 235 -5.07 -24.38 5.26
C PRO A 235 -5.04 -23.08 6.09
N LYS A 236 -5.09 -21.93 5.41
CA LYS A 236 -5.17 -20.63 6.10
C LYS A 236 -6.42 -20.47 6.97
N GLN A 237 -7.56 -20.98 6.51
CA GLN A 237 -8.78 -20.90 7.31
C GLN A 237 -8.79 -21.88 8.48
N LEU A 238 -8.23 -23.08 8.30
CA LEU A 238 -8.07 -24.03 9.40
C LEU A 238 -7.19 -23.44 10.50
N GLU A 239 -6.02 -22.91 10.14
CA GLU A 239 -5.12 -22.25 11.09
C GLU A 239 -5.81 -21.07 11.82
N ARG A 240 -6.50 -20.21 11.09
CA ARG A 240 -7.22 -19.04 11.66
C ARG A 240 -8.33 -19.44 12.63
N ASN A 241 -8.96 -20.58 12.43
CA ASN A 241 -10.05 -21.08 13.27
C ASN A 241 -9.55 -22.09 14.34
N GLY A 242 -8.23 -22.33 14.43
CA GLY A 242 -7.66 -23.26 15.39
C GLY A 242 -8.09 -24.71 15.15
N LEU A 243 -8.37 -25.08 13.90
CA LEU A 243 -8.77 -26.43 13.52
C LEU A 243 -7.54 -27.21 13.02
N ASP A 244 -7.32 -28.40 13.58
CA ASP A 244 -6.27 -29.30 13.14
C ASP A 244 -6.62 -29.99 11.80
N ALA A 245 -5.59 -30.32 11.00
CA ALA A 245 -5.74 -31.00 9.71
C ALA A 245 -6.56 -32.31 9.76
N VAL A 246 -6.61 -32.96 10.92
CA VAL A 246 -7.37 -34.21 11.15
C VAL A 246 -8.89 -33.97 11.07
N SER A 247 -9.38 -32.82 11.54
CA SER A 247 -10.80 -32.47 11.49
C SER A 247 -11.32 -32.28 10.06
N TYR A 248 -10.42 -32.02 9.10
CA TYR A 248 -10.76 -31.76 7.71
C TYR A 248 -10.94 -33.05 6.88
N THR A 249 -10.23 -34.12 7.19
CA THR A 249 -10.35 -35.39 6.46
C THR A 249 -11.74 -36.00 6.60
N HIS A 250 -12.47 -35.71 7.69
CA HIS A 250 -13.83 -36.16 7.88
C HIS A 250 -14.88 -35.43 7.02
N LEU A 251 -14.65 -34.15 6.67
CA LEU A 251 -15.56 -33.40 5.79
C LEU A 251 -15.51 -33.91 4.34
N ARG A 252 -14.36 -34.37 3.89
CA ARG A 252 -14.18 -34.92 2.52
C ARG A 252 -14.85 -36.29 2.30
N ALA A 253 -15.03 -37.06 3.36
CA ALA A 253 -15.63 -38.41 3.27
C ALA A 253 -17.15 -38.39 3.09
N HIS A 254 -17.82 -37.27 3.39
CA HIS A 254 -19.29 -37.16 3.26
C HIS A 254 -19.79 -36.65 1.89
N GLU A 255 -18.90 -36.12 1.04
CA GLU A 255 -19.29 -35.56 -0.27
C GLU A 255 -19.11 -36.53 -1.47
N THR A 256 -18.70 -37.78 -1.23
CA THR A 256 -18.49 -38.79 -2.29
C THR A 256 -19.47 -39.91 -2.30
N THR A 257 -20.73 -39.68 -1.93
CA THR A 257 -21.80 -40.68 -2.16
C THR A 257 -22.75 -40.11 -3.21
N PRO A 258 -22.94 -40.79 -4.34
CA PRO A 258 -23.82 -40.38 -5.44
C PRO A 258 -25.30 -40.42 -5.07
#